data_979ca3d41fa66b75d7a70e4f5b980384
#
_entry.id   979ca3d41fa66b75d7a70e4f5b980384
#
_cell.length_a   1.000
_cell.length_b   1.000
_cell.length_c   1.000
_cell.angle_alpha   90.00
_cell.angle_beta   90.00
_cell.angle_gamma   90.00
#
_symmetry.space_group_name_H-M   'P 1'
#
loop_
_entity.id
_entity.type
_entity.pdbx_description
1 polymer ?
#
loop_
_entity_poly.entity_id
_entity_poly.type
_entity_poly.pdbx_seq_one_letter_code
_entity_poly.pdbx_strand_id
1 'polypeptide(L)'
;MLHRRNDLIALVVLATAGACVTPAPARTPAAPTAAVRPIVIAHRGASGHRPEHTLAAYALAIDMGADFIEPDLVSTRDSVLVARHENEIGGTTDVAAKYPDRRTTRTIDGRPVTGWFTEDFTLAELRTLRATERLPFRSHAHDGREPIPTLDEILDLVVRRSRETGRRIGVYPETKHSSYFRSIGLPLEEPLLAALARRGWTTAAAPVFIQSFEVGNLRALRPRTGVRLAQLIAAEGRPADAGTSADVPATYAEMRTPAGLARIARYANAVGVEKSLVLPIDSAGRRRAPTSLVADAHRAGLAVHVWTLRSDAAFLPKAYAGDAAAEWRAFAALGVDGIFGDFPDVGVATLGR
;
A
#
# COMPACT_ATOMS: atom_id res chain seq x y z
N MET A 1 57.68 -76.57 43.91
CA MET A 1 56.21 -76.25 44.14
C MET A 1 55.77 -75.40 42.90
N LEU A 2 55.13 -76.06 41.99
CA LEU A 2 54.67 -75.42 40.76
C LEU A 2 53.15 -75.18 40.84
N HIS A 3 52.73 -73.96 40.70
CA HIS A 3 51.31 -73.60 40.50
C HIS A 3 51.02 -73.42 39.01
N ARG A 4 50.18 -74.25 38.47
CA ARG A 4 49.63 -74.11 37.12
C ARG A 4 48.46 -73.09 37.15
N ARG A 5 48.53 -72.12 36.28
CA ARG A 5 47.37 -71.20 35.95
C ARG A 5 46.69 -71.79 34.73
N ASN A 6 45.37 -72.00 34.86
CA ASN A 6 44.48 -72.31 33.74
C ASN A 6 44.00 -70.99 33.15
N ASP A 7 44.28 -70.75 31.89
CA ASP A 7 43.71 -69.64 31.13
C ASP A 7 42.43 -70.10 30.43
N LEU A 8 41.27 -69.55 30.84
CA LEU A 8 40.01 -69.73 30.09
C LEU A 8 39.94 -68.67 29.01
N ILE A 9 39.92 -69.14 27.73
CA ILE A 9 39.64 -68.29 26.58
C ILE A 9 38.13 -68.16 26.43
N ALA A 10 37.59 -66.96 26.64
CA ALA A 10 36.21 -66.59 26.37
C ALA A 10 36.00 -66.18 24.91
N LEU A 11 35.22 -66.98 24.17
CA LEU A 11 34.87 -66.69 22.77
C LEU A 11 33.73 -65.67 22.75
N VAL A 12 34.00 -64.42 22.30
CA VAL A 12 32.97 -63.39 22.11
C VAL A 12 32.41 -63.52 20.69
N VAL A 13 31.14 -63.94 20.59
CA VAL A 13 30.38 -63.96 19.35
C VAL A 13 29.75 -62.56 19.15
N LEU A 14 30.26 -61.81 18.17
CA LEU A 14 29.62 -60.55 17.74
C LEU A 14 28.42 -60.86 16.83
N ALA A 15 27.21 -60.63 17.32
CA ALA A 15 26.00 -60.62 16.53
C ALA A 15 25.83 -59.27 15.82
N THR A 16 25.99 -59.19 14.52
CA THR A 16 25.70 -58.01 13.70
C THR A 16 24.19 -57.93 13.44
N ALA A 17 23.49 -57.07 14.16
CA ALA A 17 22.10 -56.72 13.84
C ALA A 17 22.05 -55.81 12.59
N GLY A 18 21.64 -56.36 11.50
CA GLY A 18 21.33 -55.62 10.27
C GLY A 18 20.09 -54.76 10.48
N ALA A 19 20.24 -53.43 10.57
CA ALA A 19 19.11 -52.49 10.56
C ALA A 19 18.55 -52.38 9.14
N CYS A 20 17.33 -52.92 8.93
CA CYS A 20 16.53 -52.61 7.75
C CYS A 20 16.14 -51.13 7.75
N VAL A 21 16.79 -50.33 6.91
CA VAL A 21 16.39 -48.94 6.64
C VAL A 21 15.19 -48.99 5.70
N THR A 22 13.98 -48.83 6.24
CA THR A 22 12.78 -48.55 5.44
C THR A 22 12.91 -47.19 4.79
N PRO A 23 12.76 -47.05 3.44
CA PRO A 23 12.76 -45.75 2.79
C PRO A 23 11.57 -44.92 3.28
N ALA A 24 11.84 -43.67 3.66
CA ALA A 24 10.81 -42.70 4.04
C ALA A 24 9.83 -42.54 2.86
N PRO A 25 8.51 -42.45 3.10
CA PRO A 25 7.54 -42.24 2.04
C PRO A 25 7.86 -40.92 1.32
N ALA A 26 7.91 -40.97 0.00
CA ALA A 26 8.08 -39.81 -0.85
C ALA A 26 6.98 -38.79 -0.51
N ARG A 27 7.37 -37.58 -0.12
CA ARG A 27 6.43 -36.48 0.09
C ARG A 27 5.71 -36.21 -1.22
N THR A 28 4.43 -36.49 -1.26
CA THR A 28 3.55 -36.04 -2.33
C THR A 28 3.69 -34.51 -2.45
N PRO A 29 3.91 -33.96 -3.65
CA PRO A 29 3.89 -32.50 -3.82
C PRO A 29 2.56 -31.98 -3.28
N ALA A 30 2.62 -31.01 -2.36
CA ALA A 30 1.42 -30.35 -1.90
C ALA A 30 0.66 -29.84 -3.13
N ALA A 31 -0.65 -30.11 -3.19
CA ALA A 31 -1.51 -29.53 -4.23
C ALA A 31 -1.30 -28.02 -4.25
N PRO A 32 -1.27 -27.36 -5.42
CA PRO A 32 -1.11 -25.92 -5.49
C PRO A 32 -2.21 -25.30 -4.63
N THR A 33 -1.82 -24.61 -3.56
CA THR A 33 -2.73 -23.79 -2.78
C THR A 33 -3.44 -22.87 -3.76
N ALA A 34 -4.79 -22.89 -3.75
CA ALA A 34 -5.60 -22.02 -4.62
C ALA A 34 -4.98 -20.61 -4.55
N ALA A 35 -4.59 -20.07 -5.70
CA ALA A 35 -3.93 -18.78 -5.77
C ALA A 35 -4.83 -17.76 -5.04
N VAL A 36 -4.32 -17.19 -3.95
CA VAL A 36 -5.05 -16.16 -3.20
C VAL A 36 -5.27 -15.01 -4.18
N ARG A 37 -6.53 -14.68 -4.44
CA ARG A 37 -6.86 -13.56 -5.33
C ARG A 37 -6.37 -12.26 -4.72
N PRO A 38 -5.70 -11.38 -5.49
CA PRO A 38 -5.27 -10.09 -4.97
C PRO A 38 -6.47 -9.24 -4.54
N ILE A 39 -6.30 -8.47 -3.44
CA ILE A 39 -7.31 -7.50 -3.02
C ILE A 39 -7.39 -6.36 -4.03
N VAL A 40 -8.60 -5.86 -4.29
CA VAL A 40 -8.86 -4.66 -5.10
C VAL A 40 -8.84 -3.44 -4.18
N ILE A 41 -7.88 -2.55 -4.40
CA ILE A 41 -7.70 -1.30 -3.63
C ILE A 41 -8.09 -0.14 -4.54
N ALA A 42 -9.19 0.54 -4.20
CA ALA A 42 -9.68 1.67 -4.96
C ALA A 42 -8.84 2.92 -4.66
N HIS A 43 -7.89 3.22 -5.56
CA HIS A 43 -6.92 4.30 -5.45
C HIS A 43 -7.63 5.66 -5.47
N ARG A 44 -7.65 6.35 -4.33
CA ARG A 44 -8.39 7.60 -4.09
C ARG A 44 -9.90 7.48 -4.30
N GLY A 45 -10.45 6.28 -4.07
CA GLY A 45 -11.81 5.90 -4.44
C GLY A 45 -11.93 5.39 -5.88
N ALA A 46 -13.13 5.47 -6.47
CA ALA A 46 -13.34 5.23 -7.91
C ALA A 46 -12.93 6.50 -8.69
N SER A 47 -11.63 6.86 -8.61
CA SER A 47 -11.11 8.14 -9.10
C SER A 47 -11.11 8.26 -10.63
N GLY A 48 -11.26 7.15 -11.35
CA GLY A 48 -11.52 7.17 -12.79
C GLY A 48 -12.94 7.60 -13.17
N HIS A 49 -13.86 7.67 -12.21
CA HIS A 49 -15.29 7.96 -12.42
C HIS A 49 -15.76 9.21 -11.66
N ARG A 50 -15.04 9.66 -10.64
CA ARG A 50 -15.38 10.80 -9.76
C ARG A 50 -14.12 11.56 -9.38
N PRO A 51 -14.22 12.84 -9.05
CA PRO A 51 -13.07 13.56 -8.49
C PRO A 51 -12.46 12.80 -7.32
N GLU A 52 -11.13 12.64 -7.35
CA GLU A 52 -10.38 11.86 -6.37
C GLU A 52 -10.62 12.36 -4.94
N HIS A 53 -10.55 11.44 -3.97
CA HIS A 53 -10.65 11.76 -2.54
C HIS A 53 -11.95 12.44 -2.14
N THR A 54 -13.08 12.04 -2.73
CA THR A 54 -14.42 12.48 -2.32
C THR A 54 -15.20 11.33 -1.68
N LEU A 55 -16.16 11.64 -0.81
CA LEU A 55 -17.05 10.58 -0.26
C LEU A 55 -17.82 9.87 -1.37
N ALA A 56 -18.19 10.58 -2.43
CA ALA A 56 -18.86 9.98 -3.59
C ALA A 56 -17.96 9.00 -4.35
N ALA A 57 -16.66 9.31 -4.49
CA ALA A 57 -15.70 8.39 -5.11
C ALA A 57 -15.49 7.13 -4.26
N TYR A 58 -15.41 7.27 -2.93
CA TYR A 58 -15.27 6.14 -2.02
C TYR A 58 -16.53 5.27 -1.97
N ALA A 59 -17.71 5.89 -1.87
CA ALA A 59 -18.97 5.17 -1.88
C ALA A 59 -19.16 4.37 -3.18
N LEU A 60 -18.87 4.99 -4.33
CA LEU A 60 -18.94 4.34 -5.64
C LEU A 60 -17.95 3.14 -5.73
N ALA A 61 -16.72 3.29 -5.23
CA ALA A 61 -15.75 2.19 -5.21
C ALA A 61 -16.26 1.00 -4.38
N ILE A 62 -16.90 1.27 -3.23
CA ILE A 62 -17.50 0.24 -2.38
C ILE A 62 -18.66 -0.44 -3.10
N ASP A 63 -19.51 0.31 -3.79
CA ASP A 63 -20.65 -0.20 -4.57
C ASP A 63 -20.18 -1.07 -5.75
N MET A 64 -19.06 -0.73 -6.36
CA MET A 64 -18.39 -1.52 -7.39
C MET A 64 -17.74 -2.80 -6.86
N GLY A 65 -17.63 -2.97 -5.55
CA GLY A 65 -17.12 -4.20 -4.95
C GLY A 65 -15.67 -4.16 -4.50
N ALA A 66 -15.00 -3.00 -4.48
CA ALA A 66 -13.64 -2.88 -3.96
C ALA A 66 -13.52 -3.44 -2.53
N ASP A 67 -12.36 -4.05 -2.21
CA ASP A 67 -12.08 -4.59 -0.86
C ASP A 67 -11.61 -3.49 0.09
N PHE A 68 -10.82 -2.56 -0.45
CA PHE A 68 -10.27 -1.42 0.27
C PHE A 68 -10.52 -0.14 -0.50
N ILE A 69 -10.76 0.94 0.23
CA ILE A 69 -10.64 2.30 -0.30
C ILE A 69 -9.35 2.93 0.23
N GLU A 70 -8.73 3.75 -0.58
CA GLU A 70 -7.45 4.35 -0.25
C GLU A 70 -7.58 5.88 -0.18
N PRO A 71 -7.43 6.48 1.02
CA PRO A 71 -7.31 7.91 1.22
C PRO A 71 -5.84 8.32 1.45
N ASP A 72 -5.37 9.33 0.71
CA ASP A 72 -4.17 10.09 1.04
C ASP A 72 -4.49 11.16 2.09
N LEU A 73 -3.71 11.27 3.15
CA LEU A 73 -3.99 12.13 4.29
C LEU A 73 -2.97 13.27 4.40
N VAL A 74 -3.51 14.46 4.55
CA VAL A 74 -2.80 15.71 4.87
C VAL A 74 -3.49 16.41 6.03
N SER A 75 -2.84 17.39 6.68
CA SER A 75 -3.40 18.09 7.82
C SER A 75 -3.90 19.48 7.44
N THR A 76 -4.98 19.92 8.09
CA THR A 76 -5.41 21.31 8.13
C THR A 76 -4.58 22.10 9.17
N ARG A 77 -4.71 23.44 9.18
CA ARG A 77 -4.10 24.31 10.18
C ARG A 77 -4.53 23.99 11.63
N ASP A 78 -5.74 23.52 11.80
CA ASP A 78 -6.33 23.12 13.09
C ASP A 78 -6.23 21.61 13.35
N SER A 79 -5.21 20.94 12.72
CA SER A 79 -4.82 19.56 12.98
C SER A 79 -5.88 18.50 12.66
N VAL A 80 -6.77 18.76 11.71
CA VAL A 80 -7.75 17.78 11.24
C VAL A 80 -7.20 17.08 9.98
N LEU A 81 -7.21 15.75 9.98
CA LEU A 81 -6.83 14.99 8.78
C LEU A 81 -7.93 15.03 7.73
N VAL A 82 -7.56 15.44 6.54
CA VAL A 82 -8.41 15.48 5.34
C VAL A 82 -7.79 14.67 4.21
N ALA A 83 -8.63 14.21 3.28
CA ALA A 83 -8.14 13.40 2.17
C ALA A 83 -7.80 14.28 0.96
N ARG A 84 -6.49 14.38 0.65
CA ARG A 84 -5.93 14.94 -0.59
C ARG A 84 -4.57 14.30 -0.88
N HIS A 85 -4.26 14.09 -2.19
CA HIS A 85 -3.00 13.48 -2.59
C HIS A 85 -1.79 14.34 -2.22
N GLU A 86 -1.91 15.64 -2.44
CA GLU A 86 -0.92 16.64 -2.04
C GLU A 86 -1.54 17.59 -1.03
N ASN A 87 -0.70 18.23 -0.20
CA ASN A 87 -1.13 19.35 0.61
C ASN A 87 -1.38 20.62 -0.24
N GLU A 88 -0.78 20.72 -1.45
CA GLU A 88 -1.13 21.72 -2.45
C GLU A 88 -2.44 21.30 -3.15
N ILE A 89 -3.47 22.14 -3.08
CA ILE A 89 -4.84 21.81 -3.49
C ILE A 89 -5.37 22.62 -4.69
N GLY A 90 -4.53 23.42 -5.34
CA GLY A 90 -4.93 24.27 -6.47
C GLY A 90 -5.42 23.50 -7.68
N GLY A 91 -4.81 22.34 -7.94
CA GLY A 91 -5.16 21.48 -9.09
C GLY A 91 -6.34 20.53 -8.87
N THR A 92 -6.83 20.39 -7.63
CA THR A 92 -7.88 19.42 -7.27
C THR A 92 -9.08 20.03 -6.58
N THR A 93 -9.13 21.37 -6.47
CA THR A 93 -10.23 22.12 -5.86
C THR A 93 -10.44 23.47 -6.54
N ASP A 94 -11.55 24.13 -6.19
CA ASP A 94 -11.88 25.51 -6.61
C ASP A 94 -11.21 26.60 -5.76
N VAL A 95 -10.13 26.28 -5.03
CA VAL A 95 -9.47 27.18 -4.06
C VAL A 95 -8.96 28.46 -4.70
N ALA A 96 -8.42 28.39 -5.91
CA ALA A 96 -7.89 29.56 -6.61
C ALA A 96 -8.95 30.65 -6.87
N ALA A 97 -10.20 30.25 -7.12
CA ALA A 97 -11.32 31.17 -7.30
C ALA A 97 -11.83 31.74 -5.97
N LYS A 98 -11.79 30.96 -4.88
CA LYS A 98 -12.35 31.36 -3.58
C LYS A 98 -11.36 32.10 -2.68
N TYR A 99 -10.08 31.79 -2.80
CA TYR A 99 -9.02 32.35 -1.94
C TYR A 99 -7.79 32.78 -2.78
N PRO A 100 -7.95 33.65 -3.82
CA PRO A 100 -6.86 34.00 -4.72
C PRO A 100 -5.64 34.59 -4.00
N ASP A 101 -5.86 35.38 -2.95
CA ASP A 101 -4.81 36.08 -2.20
C ASP A 101 -4.02 35.18 -1.23
N ARG A 102 -4.42 33.90 -1.07
CA ARG A 102 -3.75 32.96 -0.14
C ARG A 102 -2.73 32.07 -0.84
N ARG A 103 -2.42 32.36 -2.09
CA ARG A 103 -1.38 31.66 -2.86
C ARG A 103 0.00 31.99 -2.28
N THR A 104 0.78 30.95 -1.96
CA THR A 104 2.11 31.10 -1.36
C THR A 104 3.10 30.06 -1.90
N THR A 105 4.37 30.15 -1.50
CA THR A 105 5.41 29.16 -1.84
C THR A 105 5.91 28.49 -0.57
N ARG A 106 5.96 27.16 -0.60
CA ARG A 106 6.51 26.32 0.49
C ARG A 106 7.55 25.36 -0.04
N THR A 107 8.45 24.90 0.81
CA THR A 107 9.38 23.82 0.47
C THR A 107 8.80 22.51 1.00
N ILE A 108 8.37 21.65 0.08
CA ILE A 108 7.81 20.32 0.38
C ILE A 108 8.83 19.29 -0.09
N ASP A 109 9.28 18.40 0.80
CA ASP A 109 10.26 17.35 0.52
C ASP A 109 11.50 17.86 -0.23
N GLY A 110 11.98 19.06 0.18
CA GLY A 110 13.16 19.71 -0.40
C GLY A 110 12.92 20.42 -1.75
N ARG A 111 11.65 20.54 -2.21
CA ARG A 111 11.30 21.21 -3.48
C ARG A 111 10.41 22.42 -3.25
N PRO A 112 10.64 23.56 -3.92
CA PRO A 112 9.72 24.68 -3.86
C PRO A 112 8.43 24.35 -4.63
N VAL A 113 7.30 24.50 -3.96
CA VAL A 113 5.94 24.34 -4.51
C VAL A 113 5.18 25.64 -4.28
N THR A 114 4.51 26.14 -5.30
CA THR A 114 3.73 27.38 -5.23
C THR A 114 2.26 27.11 -5.48
N GLY A 115 1.41 27.42 -4.51
CA GLY A 115 -0.03 27.15 -4.61
C GLY A 115 -0.77 27.47 -3.32
N TRP A 116 -1.79 26.72 -3.01
CA TRP A 116 -2.65 26.82 -1.82
C TRP A 116 -2.51 25.53 -1.01
N PHE A 117 -2.15 25.64 0.26
CA PHE A 117 -1.78 24.48 1.07
C PHE A 117 -2.81 24.23 2.17
N THR A 118 -3.17 22.96 2.42
CA THR A 118 -4.18 22.55 3.40
C THR A 118 -3.88 23.08 4.80
N GLU A 119 -2.60 23.13 5.20
CA GLU A 119 -2.13 23.64 6.48
C GLU A 119 -2.26 25.16 6.65
N ASP A 120 -2.63 25.87 5.59
CA ASP A 120 -2.96 27.33 5.67
C ASP A 120 -4.44 27.56 5.99
N PHE A 121 -5.27 26.52 5.89
CA PHE A 121 -6.73 26.60 6.08
C PHE A 121 -7.16 25.80 7.31
N THR A 122 -8.14 26.33 8.04
CA THR A 122 -8.91 25.54 9.02
C THR A 122 -9.83 24.58 8.29
N LEU A 123 -10.33 23.53 8.97
CA LEU A 123 -11.36 22.65 8.42
C LEU A 123 -12.59 23.45 7.96
N ALA A 124 -13.01 24.44 8.74
CA ALA A 124 -14.16 25.28 8.38
C ALA A 124 -13.98 26.00 7.03
N GLU A 125 -12.77 26.52 6.78
CA GLU A 125 -12.43 27.14 5.49
C GLU A 125 -12.37 26.11 4.37
N LEU A 126 -11.73 24.95 4.57
CA LEU A 126 -11.67 23.87 3.56
C LEU A 126 -13.06 23.32 3.20
N ARG A 127 -14.02 23.34 4.13
CA ARG A 127 -15.41 22.93 3.88
C ARG A 127 -16.13 23.83 2.86
N THR A 128 -15.66 25.04 2.64
CA THR A 128 -16.21 25.94 1.61
C THR A 128 -15.78 25.52 0.21
N LEU A 129 -14.67 24.76 0.08
CA LEU A 129 -14.12 24.32 -1.20
C LEU A 129 -14.90 23.15 -1.78
N ARG A 130 -14.75 22.97 -3.08
CA ARG A 130 -15.29 21.82 -3.81
C ARG A 130 -14.20 21.14 -4.61
N ALA A 131 -14.24 19.81 -4.64
CA ALA A 131 -13.32 18.99 -5.40
C ALA A 131 -13.57 19.13 -6.91
N THR A 132 -12.48 19.10 -7.68
CA THR A 132 -12.48 19.11 -9.15
C THR A 132 -11.59 17.98 -9.68
N GLU A 133 -11.92 17.47 -10.86
CA GLU A 133 -11.07 16.51 -11.58
C GLU A 133 -9.82 17.22 -12.10
N ARG A 134 -8.64 16.64 -11.84
CA ARG A 134 -7.35 17.22 -12.24
C ARG A 134 -6.89 16.82 -13.65
N LEU A 135 -7.43 15.71 -14.19
CA LEU A 135 -7.00 15.16 -15.47
C LEU A 135 -7.95 15.63 -16.60
N PRO A 136 -7.46 16.40 -17.57
CA PRO A 136 -8.33 17.07 -18.56
C PRO A 136 -9.06 16.09 -19.51
N PHE A 137 -8.64 14.83 -19.56
CA PHE A 137 -9.28 13.79 -20.38
C PHE A 137 -10.31 12.96 -19.62
N ARG A 138 -10.47 13.16 -18.29
CA ARG A 138 -11.54 12.55 -17.48
C ARG A 138 -12.78 13.44 -17.47
N SER A 139 -13.88 12.86 -16.98
CA SER A 139 -15.14 13.59 -16.90
C SER A 139 -15.15 14.66 -15.82
N HIS A 140 -15.38 15.90 -16.18
CA HIS A 140 -15.59 17.04 -15.29
C HIS A 140 -17.07 17.24 -14.84
N ALA A 141 -17.96 16.30 -15.17
CA ALA A 141 -19.38 16.39 -14.86
C ALA A 141 -19.71 16.41 -13.35
N HIS A 142 -18.75 16.08 -12.51
CA HIS A 142 -18.88 16.04 -11.05
C HIS A 142 -18.11 17.13 -10.32
N ASP A 143 -17.43 18.01 -11.05
CA ASP A 143 -16.69 19.14 -10.48
C ASP A 143 -17.60 20.06 -9.69
N GLY A 144 -17.08 20.61 -8.60
CA GLY A 144 -17.79 21.58 -7.78
C GLY A 144 -18.93 21.02 -6.93
N ARG A 145 -19.14 19.70 -6.89
CA ARG A 145 -20.23 19.07 -6.13
C ARG A 145 -19.83 18.63 -4.73
N GLU A 146 -18.67 18.04 -4.60
CA GLU A 146 -18.25 17.35 -3.37
C GLU A 146 -17.29 18.21 -2.53
N PRO A 147 -17.50 18.28 -1.21
CA PRO A 147 -16.53 18.89 -0.29
C PRO A 147 -15.31 17.98 -0.10
N ILE A 148 -14.24 18.53 0.48
CA ILE A 148 -13.08 17.76 0.95
C ILE A 148 -13.49 16.98 2.21
N PRO A 149 -13.41 15.63 2.24
CA PRO A 149 -13.78 14.85 3.40
C PRO A 149 -12.66 14.78 4.43
N THR A 150 -13.04 14.68 5.70
CA THR A 150 -12.13 14.29 6.78
C THR A 150 -11.90 12.79 6.84
N LEU A 151 -10.81 12.36 7.48
CA LEU A 151 -10.58 10.94 7.77
C LEU A 151 -11.76 10.32 8.54
N ASP A 152 -12.30 11.01 9.55
CA ASP A 152 -13.41 10.47 10.33
C ASP A 152 -14.65 10.19 9.49
N GLU A 153 -15.01 11.08 8.56
CA GLU A 153 -16.14 10.85 7.63
C GLU A 153 -15.91 9.66 6.69
N ILE A 154 -14.66 9.47 6.24
CA ILE A 154 -14.29 8.31 5.42
C ILE A 154 -14.41 7.02 6.22
N LEU A 155 -13.88 6.98 7.45
CA LEU A 155 -13.97 5.82 8.31
C LEU A 155 -15.43 5.49 8.69
N ASP A 156 -16.27 6.50 8.93
CA ASP A 156 -17.70 6.32 9.20
C ASP A 156 -18.44 5.78 7.98
N LEU A 157 -18.09 6.23 6.78
CA LEU A 157 -18.58 5.66 5.53
C LEU A 157 -18.25 4.16 5.45
N VAL A 158 -16.99 3.78 5.72
CA VAL A 158 -16.55 2.37 5.69
C VAL A 158 -17.31 1.52 6.70
N VAL A 159 -17.45 2.00 7.94
CA VAL A 159 -18.20 1.28 8.99
C VAL A 159 -19.66 1.09 8.60
N ARG A 160 -20.33 2.17 8.14
CA ARG A 160 -21.72 2.13 7.70
C ARG A 160 -21.90 1.17 6.53
N ARG A 161 -21.10 1.31 5.45
CA ARG A 161 -21.21 0.49 4.26
C ARG A 161 -20.87 -0.99 4.50
N SER A 162 -19.93 -1.28 5.42
CA SER A 162 -19.65 -2.67 5.83
C SER A 162 -20.87 -3.33 6.48
N ARG A 163 -21.63 -2.58 7.31
CA ARG A 163 -22.87 -3.08 7.92
C ARG A 163 -23.97 -3.27 6.89
N GLU A 164 -24.19 -2.29 6.00
CA GLU A 164 -25.23 -2.31 4.99
C GLU A 164 -25.04 -3.45 3.97
N THR A 165 -23.80 -3.71 3.57
CA THR A 165 -23.49 -4.71 2.54
C THR A 165 -23.18 -6.10 3.10
N GLY A 166 -22.97 -6.23 4.41
CA GLY A 166 -22.46 -7.46 5.03
C GLY A 166 -21.00 -7.79 4.66
N ARG A 167 -20.33 -6.94 3.87
CA ARG A 167 -18.94 -7.10 3.42
C ARG A 167 -17.99 -6.44 4.40
N ARG A 168 -16.83 -7.05 4.58
CA ARG A 168 -15.73 -6.42 5.31
C ARG A 168 -14.95 -5.50 4.39
N ILE A 169 -15.24 -4.21 4.44
CA ILE A 169 -14.57 -3.18 3.65
C ILE A 169 -13.39 -2.64 4.46
N GLY A 170 -12.24 -2.50 3.81
CA GLY A 170 -11.03 -1.98 4.42
C GLY A 170 -10.72 -0.54 4.03
N VAL A 171 -9.81 0.07 4.78
CA VAL A 171 -9.24 1.39 4.49
C VAL A 171 -7.72 1.31 4.43
N TYR A 172 -7.12 2.02 3.48
CA TYR A 172 -5.70 1.97 3.19
C TYR A 172 -5.08 3.39 3.22
N PRO A 173 -5.07 4.10 4.38
CA PRO A 173 -4.63 5.49 4.46
C PRO A 173 -3.13 5.64 4.20
N GLU A 174 -2.76 6.61 3.36
CA GLU A 174 -1.38 7.08 3.21
C GLU A 174 -1.16 8.32 4.06
N THR A 175 -0.05 8.37 4.80
CA THR A 175 0.43 9.60 5.44
C THR A 175 1.35 10.33 4.48
N LYS A 176 0.87 11.45 3.90
CA LYS A 176 1.61 12.25 2.92
C LYS A 176 2.58 13.21 3.62
N HIS A 177 3.81 13.33 3.10
CA HIS A 177 4.77 14.34 3.58
C HIS A 177 4.95 14.37 5.11
N SER A 178 5.04 13.18 5.75
CA SER A 178 5.00 13.06 7.22
C SER A 178 6.10 13.87 7.91
N SER A 179 7.32 13.88 7.36
CA SER A 179 8.44 14.67 7.90
C SER A 179 8.18 16.17 7.78
N TYR A 180 7.61 16.61 6.66
CA TYR A 180 7.22 18.00 6.47
C TYR A 180 6.17 18.43 7.49
N PHE A 181 5.05 17.70 7.59
CA PHE A 181 3.98 18.02 8.53
C PHE A 181 4.46 18.01 9.99
N ARG A 182 5.30 17.05 10.35
CA ARG A 182 5.94 17.02 11.67
C ARG A 182 6.81 18.25 11.92
N SER A 183 7.57 18.71 10.91
CA SER A 183 8.46 19.87 11.03
C SER A 183 7.73 21.19 11.29
N ILE A 184 6.47 21.29 10.87
CA ILE A 184 5.61 22.46 11.09
C ILE A 184 4.62 22.29 12.26
N GLY A 185 4.80 21.24 13.10
CA GLY A 185 3.98 20.99 14.28
C GLY A 185 2.59 20.40 14.02
N LEU A 186 2.36 19.81 12.84
CA LEU A 186 1.10 19.20 12.43
C LEU A 186 1.28 17.69 12.12
N PRO A 187 1.80 16.87 13.05
CA PRO A 187 2.04 15.44 12.80
C PRO A 187 0.75 14.70 12.42
N LEU A 188 0.84 13.79 11.44
CA LEU A 188 -0.32 13.05 10.93
C LEU A 188 -0.63 11.80 11.75
N GLU A 189 0.38 11.22 12.41
CA GLU A 189 0.31 9.90 13.05
C GLU A 189 -0.63 9.88 14.26
N GLU A 190 -0.56 10.89 15.10
CA GLU A 190 -1.36 10.98 16.32
C GLU A 190 -2.86 11.03 16.03
N PRO A 191 -3.36 11.94 15.17
CA PRO A 191 -4.79 11.97 14.83
C PRO A 191 -5.23 10.75 14.04
N LEU A 192 -4.37 10.15 13.19
CA LEU A 192 -4.66 8.91 12.47
C LEU A 192 -4.89 7.76 13.47
N LEU A 193 -3.94 7.50 14.37
CA LEU A 193 -4.05 6.43 15.34
C LEU A 193 -5.25 6.63 16.28
N ALA A 194 -5.53 7.87 16.69
CA ALA A 194 -6.70 8.18 17.51
C ALA A 194 -8.02 7.90 16.76
N ALA A 195 -8.11 8.24 15.48
CA ALA A 195 -9.30 7.96 14.65
C ALA A 195 -9.55 6.46 14.49
N LEU A 196 -8.48 5.67 14.28
CA LEU A 196 -8.56 4.22 14.18
C LEU A 196 -8.94 3.58 15.53
N ALA A 197 -8.34 4.05 16.62
CA ALA A 197 -8.62 3.53 17.98
C ALA A 197 -10.08 3.75 18.40
N ARG A 198 -10.69 4.89 18.06
CA ARG A 198 -12.13 5.15 18.31
C ARG A 198 -13.04 4.09 17.68
N ARG A 199 -12.57 3.38 16.66
CA ARG A 199 -13.30 2.31 15.96
C ARG A 199 -12.84 0.91 16.35
N GLY A 200 -11.94 0.80 17.35
CA GLY A 200 -11.35 -0.47 17.79
C GLY A 200 -10.35 -1.05 16.77
N TRP A 201 -9.87 -0.27 15.83
CA TRP A 201 -8.95 -0.70 14.76
C TRP A 201 -7.50 -0.49 15.20
N THR A 202 -7.03 -1.33 16.12
CA THR A 202 -5.68 -1.20 16.70
C THR A 202 -4.78 -2.42 16.48
N THR A 203 -5.31 -3.51 15.90
CA THR A 203 -4.60 -4.77 15.72
C THR A 203 -4.45 -5.16 14.25
N ALA A 204 -3.61 -6.16 13.95
CA ALA A 204 -3.47 -6.72 12.61
C ALA A 204 -4.77 -7.31 12.03
N ALA A 205 -5.73 -7.65 12.91
CA ALA A 205 -7.05 -8.12 12.50
C ALA A 205 -7.95 -6.99 11.98
N ALA A 206 -7.64 -5.71 12.22
CA ALA A 206 -8.41 -4.59 11.67
C ALA A 206 -8.35 -4.57 10.15
N PRO A 207 -9.42 -4.10 9.45
CA PRO A 207 -9.43 -3.98 7.99
C PRO A 207 -8.66 -2.72 7.55
N VAL A 208 -7.39 -2.61 7.96
CA VAL A 208 -6.58 -1.41 7.77
C VAL A 208 -5.17 -1.79 7.35
N PHE A 209 -4.64 -1.05 6.37
CA PHE A 209 -3.21 -0.89 6.12
C PHE A 209 -2.88 0.61 6.19
N ILE A 210 -1.86 0.99 6.95
CA ILE A 210 -1.30 2.35 6.89
C ILE A 210 -0.09 2.31 5.99
N GLN A 211 -0.01 3.23 5.01
CA GLN A 211 1.11 3.29 4.07
C GLN A 211 1.85 4.62 4.14
N SER A 212 3.11 4.59 3.76
CA SER A 212 3.95 5.78 3.60
C SER A 212 5.13 5.50 2.68
N PHE A 213 5.60 6.53 1.97
CA PHE A 213 6.90 6.52 1.29
C PHE A 213 8.06 6.73 2.27
N GLU A 214 7.81 7.37 3.42
CA GLU A 214 8.83 7.66 4.42
C GLU A 214 9.03 6.49 5.39
N VAL A 215 10.27 6.06 5.52
CA VAL A 215 10.68 4.94 6.38
C VAL A 215 10.54 5.28 7.85
N GLY A 216 10.98 6.48 8.23
CA GLY A 216 10.95 6.98 9.61
C GLY A 216 9.53 7.04 10.16
N ASN A 217 8.57 7.45 9.33
CA ASN A 217 7.15 7.47 9.68
C ASN A 217 6.63 6.07 10.07
N LEU A 218 6.83 5.06 9.23
CA LEU A 218 6.36 3.70 9.50
C LEU A 218 7.08 3.06 10.70
N ARG A 219 8.38 3.32 10.85
CA ARG A 219 9.14 2.85 12.02
C ARG A 219 8.66 3.48 13.32
N ALA A 220 8.28 4.76 13.30
CA ALA A 220 7.69 5.44 14.45
C ALA A 220 6.28 4.91 14.78
N LEU A 221 5.51 4.51 13.76
CA LEU A 221 4.18 3.91 13.92
C LEU A 221 4.24 2.49 14.49
N ARG A 222 5.23 1.66 14.10
CA ARG A 222 5.28 0.24 14.42
C ARG A 222 5.12 -0.09 15.92
N PRO A 223 5.82 0.56 16.88
CA PRO A 223 5.65 0.30 18.31
C PRO A 223 4.32 0.83 18.88
N ARG A 224 3.59 1.65 18.15
CA ARG A 224 2.38 2.37 18.61
C ARG A 224 1.07 1.71 18.16
N THR A 225 1.15 0.79 17.18
CA THR A 225 -0.04 0.13 16.64
C THR A 225 0.24 -1.31 16.20
N GLY A 226 -0.75 -2.19 16.40
CA GLY A 226 -0.76 -3.54 15.80
C GLY A 226 -1.30 -3.57 14.36
N VAL A 227 -1.81 -2.47 13.83
CA VAL A 227 -2.33 -2.36 12.45
C VAL A 227 -1.24 -2.70 11.43
N ARG A 228 -1.65 -3.27 10.30
CA ARG A 228 -0.73 -3.61 9.21
C ARG A 228 -0.18 -2.33 8.58
N LEU A 229 1.14 -2.32 8.36
CA LEU A 229 1.86 -1.22 7.73
C LEU A 229 2.38 -1.65 6.36
N ALA A 230 2.42 -0.74 5.39
CA ALA A 230 2.94 -0.96 4.05
C ALA A 230 3.95 0.12 3.67
N GLN A 231 5.14 -0.30 3.27
CA GLN A 231 6.18 0.59 2.77
C GLN A 231 6.00 0.84 1.27
N LEU A 232 5.81 2.09 0.88
CA LEU A 232 5.74 2.46 -0.54
C LEU A 232 7.13 2.59 -1.15
N ILE A 233 7.28 2.10 -2.39
CA ILE A 233 8.54 2.11 -3.15
C ILE A 233 8.25 2.55 -4.58
N ALA A 234 8.79 3.72 -4.97
CA ALA A 234 8.75 4.20 -6.34
C ALA A 234 9.83 3.54 -7.22
N ALA A 235 9.66 3.62 -8.55
CA ALA A 235 10.61 3.07 -9.51
C ALA A 235 11.99 3.72 -9.38
N GLU A 236 12.01 5.02 -9.14
CA GLU A 236 13.22 5.86 -9.07
C GLU A 236 13.17 6.80 -7.87
N GLY A 237 14.32 7.41 -7.55
CA GLY A 237 14.43 8.40 -6.50
C GLY A 237 14.71 7.80 -5.12
N ARG A 238 14.25 8.51 -4.09
CA ARG A 238 14.52 8.19 -2.68
C ARG A 238 13.37 8.61 -1.78
N PRO A 239 13.21 7.99 -0.59
CA PRO A 239 12.31 8.50 0.45
C PRO A 239 12.62 9.96 0.80
N ALA A 240 11.60 10.75 1.15
CA ALA A 240 11.80 12.16 1.53
C ALA A 240 12.68 12.30 2.79
N ASP A 241 12.63 11.31 3.69
CA ASP A 241 13.43 11.22 4.92
C ASP A 241 14.79 10.54 4.72
N ALA A 242 15.22 10.26 3.46
CA ALA A 242 16.53 9.68 3.19
C ALA A 242 17.68 10.57 3.72
N GLY A 243 18.61 9.93 4.44
CA GLY A 243 19.74 10.64 5.05
C GLY A 243 19.47 11.24 6.43
N THR A 244 18.26 11.12 6.97
CA THR A 244 17.94 11.56 8.34
C THR A 244 18.50 10.61 9.41
N SER A 245 18.71 9.36 9.07
CA SER A 245 19.41 8.37 9.90
C SER A 245 20.07 7.28 9.04
N ALA A 246 21.05 6.57 9.61
CA ALA A 246 21.70 5.44 8.93
C ALA A 246 20.77 4.27 8.60
N ASP A 247 19.62 4.20 9.27
CA ASP A 247 18.61 3.15 9.07
C ASP A 247 17.64 3.44 7.93
N VAL A 248 17.61 4.67 7.41
CA VAL A 248 16.78 5.05 6.26
C VAL A 248 17.60 4.84 4.99
N PRO A 249 17.17 3.95 4.07
CA PRO A 249 17.89 3.70 2.82
C PRO A 249 18.06 4.98 2.00
N ALA A 250 19.18 5.11 1.30
CA ALA A 250 19.47 6.29 0.49
C ALA A 250 18.59 6.35 -0.76
N THR A 251 18.12 5.21 -1.26
CA THR A 251 17.32 5.14 -2.50
C THR A 251 16.25 4.05 -2.43
N TYR A 252 15.20 4.19 -3.25
CA TYR A 252 14.22 3.11 -3.47
C TYR A 252 14.86 1.86 -4.11
N ALA A 253 15.93 2.03 -4.88
CA ALA A 253 16.65 0.89 -5.46
C ALA A 253 17.27 -0.02 -4.38
N GLU A 254 17.79 0.54 -3.29
CA GLU A 254 18.28 -0.25 -2.15
C GLU A 254 17.14 -0.98 -1.42
N MET A 255 15.97 -0.35 -1.33
CA MET A 255 14.81 -0.91 -0.61
C MET A 255 14.27 -2.18 -1.27
N ARG A 256 14.34 -2.28 -2.60
CA ARG A 256 13.85 -3.44 -3.38
C ARG A 256 14.84 -4.60 -3.49
N THR A 257 16.05 -4.48 -2.93
CA THR A 257 16.98 -5.61 -2.84
C THR A 257 16.50 -6.63 -1.80
N PRO A 258 16.90 -7.93 -1.86
CA PRO A 258 16.57 -8.90 -0.81
C PRO A 258 16.92 -8.43 0.60
N ALA A 259 18.07 -7.79 0.76
CA ALA A 259 18.48 -7.20 2.04
C ALA A 259 17.61 -6.00 2.45
N GLY A 260 17.20 -5.15 1.50
CA GLY A 260 16.27 -4.05 1.70
C GLY A 260 14.90 -4.53 2.16
N LEU A 261 14.35 -5.54 1.47
CA LEU A 261 13.07 -6.16 1.82
C LEU A 261 13.12 -6.81 3.21
N ALA A 262 14.20 -7.50 3.55
CA ALA A 262 14.38 -8.04 4.90
C ALA A 262 14.45 -6.95 5.99
N ARG A 263 14.98 -5.76 5.68
CA ARG A 263 14.92 -4.59 6.59
C ARG A 263 13.49 -4.08 6.74
N ILE A 264 12.73 -3.96 5.64
CA ILE A 264 11.32 -3.51 5.65
C ILE A 264 10.46 -4.46 6.47
N ALA A 265 10.66 -5.77 6.37
CA ALA A 265 9.90 -6.78 7.12
C ALA A 265 10.01 -6.65 8.66
N ARG A 266 11.00 -5.89 9.17
CA ARG A 266 11.11 -5.60 10.61
C ARG A 266 10.05 -4.62 11.13
N TYR A 267 9.47 -3.80 10.25
CA TYR A 267 8.51 -2.76 10.65
C TYR A 267 7.22 -2.75 9.83
N ALA A 268 7.20 -3.32 8.62
CA ALA A 268 6.03 -3.37 7.75
C ALA A 268 5.57 -4.81 7.49
N ASN A 269 4.34 -4.94 7.03
CA ASN A 269 3.69 -6.21 6.68
C ASN A 269 3.57 -6.38 5.16
N ALA A 270 3.70 -5.28 4.42
CA ALA A 270 3.60 -5.25 2.97
C ALA A 270 4.55 -4.22 2.37
N VAL A 271 4.83 -4.37 1.08
CA VAL A 271 5.38 -3.32 0.23
C VAL A 271 4.34 -2.91 -0.81
N GLY A 272 4.15 -1.59 -0.97
CA GLY A 272 3.38 -1.00 -2.07
C GLY A 272 4.33 -0.53 -3.15
N VAL A 273 4.37 -1.20 -4.31
CA VAL A 273 5.41 -0.96 -5.31
C VAL A 273 4.83 -0.45 -6.61
N GLU A 274 5.55 0.47 -7.28
CA GLU A 274 5.18 0.89 -8.62
C GLU A 274 5.17 -0.32 -9.56
N LYS A 275 4.13 -0.43 -10.40
CA LYS A 275 3.87 -1.59 -11.25
C LYS A 275 5.03 -1.97 -12.18
N SER A 276 5.81 -0.98 -12.65
CA SER A 276 6.99 -1.18 -13.49
C SER A 276 8.11 -1.98 -12.78
N LEU A 277 8.14 -1.97 -11.45
CA LEU A 277 9.10 -2.73 -10.65
C LEU A 277 8.81 -4.24 -10.64
N VAL A 278 7.58 -4.63 -10.92
CA VAL A 278 7.13 -6.03 -11.00
C VAL A 278 7.12 -6.52 -12.44
N LEU A 279 6.49 -5.76 -13.33
CA LEU A 279 6.36 -6.08 -14.75
C LEU A 279 6.79 -4.88 -15.61
N PRO A 280 8.08 -4.79 -15.96
CA PRO A 280 8.60 -3.67 -16.72
C PRO A 280 8.05 -3.61 -18.14
N ILE A 281 7.85 -2.37 -18.64
CA ILE A 281 7.51 -2.07 -20.02
C ILE A 281 8.72 -1.35 -20.64
N ASP A 282 9.16 -1.76 -21.83
CA ASP A 282 10.26 -1.10 -22.52
C ASP A 282 9.81 0.20 -23.23
N SER A 283 10.77 0.95 -23.74
CA SER A 283 10.52 2.21 -24.47
C SER A 283 9.68 2.03 -25.73
N ALA A 284 9.60 0.81 -26.28
CA ALA A 284 8.73 0.46 -27.40
C ALA A 284 7.31 0.07 -26.96
N GLY A 285 7.02 0.11 -25.64
CA GLY A 285 5.73 -0.25 -25.08
C GLY A 285 5.49 -1.76 -24.93
N ARG A 286 6.53 -2.60 -25.01
CA ARG A 286 6.42 -4.07 -24.90
C ARG A 286 6.72 -4.54 -23.49
N ARG A 287 5.99 -5.56 -23.03
CA ARG A 287 6.26 -6.20 -21.74
C ARG A 287 7.61 -6.88 -21.75
N ARG A 288 8.38 -6.71 -20.70
CA ARG A 288 9.60 -7.46 -20.40
C ARG A 288 9.29 -8.66 -19.49
N ALA A 289 10.29 -9.49 -19.23
CA ALA A 289 10.17 -10.53 -18.23
C ALA A 289 9.86 -9.90 -16.84
N PRO A 290 8.99 -10.53 -16.03
CA PRO A 290 8.77 -10.12 -14.66
C PRO A 290 10.08 -10.11 -13.86
N THR A 291 10.19 -9.21 -12.90
CA THR A 291 11.31 -9.18 -11.97
C THR A 291 11.15 -10.25 -10.87
N SER A 292 12.18 -10.45 -10.05
CA SER A 292 12.09 -11.33 -8.87
C SER A 292 11.40 -10.68 -7.66
N LEU A 293 10.98 -9.41 -7.75
CA LEU A 293 10.54 -8.61 -6.61
C LEU A 293 9.42 -9.26 -5.79
N VAL A 294 8.40 -9.83 -6.44
CA VAL A 294 7.29 -10.52 -5.75
C VAL A 294 7.82 -11.71 -4.94
N ALA A 295 8.61 -12.57 -5.58
CA ALA A 295 9.19 -13.74 -4.91
C ALA A 295 10.16 -13.34 -3.78
N ASP A 296 10.95 -12.28 -3.97
CA ASP A 296 11.90 -11.77 -2.97
C ASP A 296 11.15 -11.19 -1.75
N ALA A 297 10.07 -10.43 -1.98
CA ALA A 297 9.24 -9.88 -0.92
C ALA A 297 8.52 -10.99 -0.14
N HIS A 298 7.92 -11.97 -0.81
CA HIS A 298 7.29 -13.12 -0.17
C HIS A 298 8.28 -13.94 0.67
N ARG A 299 9.52 -14.13 0.20
CA ARG A 299 10.58 -14.77 1.02
C ARG A 299 10.92 -13.99 2.27
N ALA A 300 10.82 -12.65 2.22
CA ALA A 300 10.99 -11.79 3.39
C ALA A 300 9.74 -11.74 4.31
N GLY A 301 8.63 -12.39 3.95
CA GLY A 301 7.37 -12.37 4.68
C GLY A 301 6.52 -11.12 4.45
N LEU A 302 6.76 -10.39 3.35
CA LEU A 302 6.03 -9.19 2.96
C LEU A 302 4.99 -9.50 1.88
N ALA A 303 3.76 -9.03 2.05
CA ALA A 303 2.80 -8.96 0.95
C ALA A 303 3.23 -7.91 -0.08
N VAL A 304 2.83 -8.09 -1.34
CA VAL A 304 3.14 -7.17 -2.44
C VAL A 304 1.85 -6.56 -3.00
N HIS A 305 1.71 -5.26 -2.88
CA HIS A 305 0.61 -4.50 -3.48
C HIS A 305 1.17 -3.59 -4.57
N VAL A 306 0.61 -3.67 -5.79
CA VAL A 306 1.10 -2.87 -6.93
C VAL A 306 0.23 -1.65 -7.18
N TRP A 307 0.83 -0.53 -7.52
CA TRP A 307 0.17 0.72 -7.87
C TRP A 307 0.73 1.32 -9.16
N THR A 308 0.00 2.04 -9.95
CA THR A 308 -1.45 2.18 -10.02
C THR A 308 -1.89 1.72 -11.40
N LEU A 309 -2.89 0.85 -11.46
CA LEU A 309 -3.51 0.44 -12.71
C LEU A 309 -4.61 1.44 -13.08
N ARG A 310 -4.57 1.90 -14.33
CA ARG A 310 -5.49 2.90 -14.86
C ARG A 310 -5.96 2.49 -16.24
N SER A 311 -7.28 2.56 -16.47
CA SER A 311 -7.88 2.16 -17.74
C SER A 311 -7.83 3.27 -18.81
N ASP A 312 -7.47 4.50 -18.42
CA ASP A 312 -7.33 5.61 -19.36
C ASP A 312 -6.26 5.31 -20.41
N ALA A 313 -6.52 5.60 -21.68
CA ALA A 313 -5.58 5.38 -22.78
C ALA A 313 -4.21 6.06 -22.60
N ALA A 314 -4.19 7.18 -21.84
CA ALA A 314 -2.96 7.90 -21.51
C ALA A 314 -2.04 7.11 -20.55
N PHE A 315 -2.59 6.18 -19.76
CA PHE A 315 -1.86 5.45 -18.74
C PHE A 315 -1.74 3.95 -19.00
N LEU A 316 -2.68 3.39 -19.76
CA LEU A 316 -2.67 1.96 -20.08
C LEU A 316 -1.52 1.66 -21.06
N PRO A 317 -0.57 0.79 -20.70
CA PRO A 317 0.55 0.46 -21.59
C PRO A 317 0.07 -0.12 -22.92
N LYS A 318 0.70 0.28 -24.01
CA LYS A 318 0.38 -0.19 -25.39
C LYS A 318 0.43 -1.71 -25.53
N ALA A 319 1.21 -2.38 -24.68
CA ALA A 319 1.31 -3.84 -24.62
C ALA A 319 -0.03 -4.55 -24.33
N TYR A 320 -1.04 -3.84 -23.84
CA TYR A 320 -2.36 -4.37 -23.55
C TYR A 320 -3.42 -3.99 -24.59
N ALA A 321 -3.04 -3.27 -25.67
CA ALA A 321 -3.89 -2.96 -26.82
C ALA A 321 -5.29 -2.40 -26.44
N GLY A 322 -5.38 -1.61 -25.36
CA GLY A 322 -6.64 -1.05 -24.85
C GLY A 322 -7.42 -1.97 -23.89
N ASP A 323 -6.98 -3.22 -23.68
CA ASP A 323 -7.59 -4.15 -22.71
C ASP A 323 -7.03 -3.91 -21.29
N ALA A 324 -7.67 -3.05 -20.51
CA ALA A 324 -7.30 -2.81 -19.12
C ALA A 324 -7.44 -4.09 -18.25
N ALA A 325 -8.41 -4.96 -18.54
CA ALA A 325 -8.57 -6.23 -17.83
C ALA A 325 -7.37 -7.17 -18.04
N ALA A 326 -6.71 -7.11 -19.21
CA ALA A 326 -5.47 -7.86 -19.44
C ALA A 326 -4.33 -7.39 -18.53
N GLU A 327 -4.23 -6.11 -18.19
CA GLU A 327 -3.26 -5.62 -17.22
C GLU A 327 -3.53 -6.20 -15.82
N TRP A 328 -4.78 -6.19 -15.34
CA TRP A 328 -5.17 -6.79 -14.06
C TRP A 328 -4.84 -8.28 -14.01
N ARG A 329 -5.20 -9.04 -15.06
CA ARG A 329 -4.87 -10.48 -15.17
C ARG A 329 -3.36 -10.73 -15.13
N ALA A 330 -2.57 -9.88 -15.80
CA ALA A 330 -1.13 -10.04 -15.83
C ALA A 330 -0.50 -9.92 -14.43
N PHE A 331 -0.89 -8.93 -13.64
CA PHE A 331 -0.39 -8.76 -12.27
C PHE A 331 -0.91 -9.86 -11.33
N ALA A 332 -2.19 -10.24 -11.43
CA ALA A 332 -2.74 -11.34 -10.63
C ALA A 332 -1.99 -12.66 -10.89
N ALA A 333 -1.65 -12.96 -12.15
CA ALA A 333 -0.88 -14.15 -12.52
C ALA A 333 0.56 -14.16 -11.97
N LEU A 334 1.11 -13.01 -11.61
CA LEU A 334 2.44 -12.87 -10.99
C LEU A 334 2.40 -13.08 -9.46
N GLY A 335 1.22 -13.33 -8.89
CA GLY A 335 1.07 -13.62 -7.47
C GLY A 335 1.17 -12.39 -6.57
N VAL A 336 0.88 -11.17 -7.06
CA VAL A 336 0.75 -10.00 -6.20
C VAL A 336 -0.45 -10.14 -5.26
N ASP A 337 -0.37 -9.59 -4.06
CA ASP A 337 -1.40 -9.74 -3.01
C ASP A 337 -2.48 -8.65 -3.07
N GLY A 338 -2.19 -7.54 -3.74
CA GLY A 338 -3.13 -6.43 -3.91
C GLY A 338 -2.81 -5.56 -5.11
N ILE A 339 -3.83 -4.90 -5.63
CA ILE A 339 -3.72 -4.03 -6.81
C ILE A 339 -4.49 -2.74 -6.55
N PHE A 340 -3.79 -1.62 -6.63
CA PHE A 340 -4.39 -0.29 -6.63
C PHE A 340 -4.87 0.09 -8.03
N GLY A 341 -6.10 0.53 -8.16
CA GLY A 341 -6.65 0.98 -9.43
C GLY A 341 -7.62 2.14 -9.31
N ASP A 342 -7.58 3.03 -10.32
CA ASP A 342 -8.52 4.16 -10.43
C ASP A 342 -9.93 3.70 -10.88
N PHE A 343 -10.00 2.50 -11.49
CA PHE A 343 -11.23 1.87 -12.00
C PHE A 343 -11.45 0.53 -11.30
N PRO A 344 -11.96 0.54 -10.03
CA PRO A 344 -12.11 -0.69 -9.25
C PRO A 344 -13.12 -1.67 -9.86
N ASP A 345 -14.11 -1.21 -10.62
CA ASP A 345 -15.06 -2.03 -11.38
C ASP A 345 -14.36 -2.98 -12.36
N VAL A 346 -13.32 -2.51 -13.08
CA VAL A 346 -12.52 -3.35 -13.98
C VAL A 346 -11.79 -4.44 -13.18
N GLY A 347 -11.19 -4.08 -12.04
CA GLY A 347 -10.49 -5.03 -11.17
C GLY A 347 -11.43 -6.09 -10.61
N VAL A 348 -12.57 -5.68 -10.06
CA VAL A 348 -13.59 -6.57 -9.48
C VAL A 348 -14.15 -7.52 -10.53
N ALA A 349 -14.54 -7.02 -11.70
CA ALA A 349 -15.04 -7.85 -12.80
C ALA A 349 -13.98 -8.84 -13.31
N THR A 350 -12.71 -8.38 -13.43
CA THR A 350 -11.61 -9.21 -13.95
C THR A 350 -11.23 -10.33 -12.99
N LEU A 351 -11.24 -10.07 -11.68
CA LEU A 351 -10.85 -11.04 -10.66
C LEU A 351 -12.01 -11.94 -10.21
N GLY A 352 -13.20 -11.74 -10.73
CA GLY A 352 -14.37 -12.60 -10.48
C GLY A 352 -14.91 -12.47 -9.07
N ARG A 353 -15.28 -11.27 -8.68
CA ARG A 353 -15.88 -10.94 -7.38
C ARG A 353 -17.33 -10.54 -7.50
#